data_48ae1464ef4d3071a35ab0b49f1e70a4
#
_entry.id   48ae1464ef4d3071a35ab0b49f1e70a4
#
_cell.length_a   1.000
_cell.length_b   1.000
_cell.length_c   1.000
_cell.angle_alpha   90.00
_cell.angle_beta   90.00
_cell.angle_gamma   90.00
#
_symmetry.space_group_name_H-M   'P 1'
#
loop_
_entity.id
_entity.type
_entity.pdbx_description
1 polymer ?
#
loop_
_entity_poly.entity_id
_entity_poly.type
_entity_poly.pdbx_seq_one_letter_code
_entity_poly.pdbx_strand_id
1 'polypeptide(L)'
;MKSILQLSFWGLIFSFSTNAHAEQASVAERDTSAIHTIIVVFDGLRPDYIKPEWMPHLYAFRKKAAYGKDNHSVFPTVTRVNAASYATGSYPAAHGLMGNAIYLPAVNAQKSLSTGNAGNLRHIMDTTSGKLLTAPSLGEVLRAQGEKMFVYSSGTTGQAFLQNHTVNGAVINPDLVLPESFKSELTASVGSPPADATPNTARHQWITDALCRYTLVAGGPLVSAIWFSDPDGTAHEHGIGVPITIQALKAVDAQFGRILDTIRARGLEPVFNIIVTADHGFVTHTGKQGFTDFLIQKGLKKSKDSDDIILADGAIYVKKHNPVMIQKIVTALQEQEWVGAIFTKAAKPGSTKGAIKGTLAFESIHWDHPQRAADILVTENWNNNKNSLGYAGTDFAGGVAGHGGSSPWEIHIPLIAYGPSFKPAFESNLPTSNIDIVPTILHILHIAAPAQMQGRIMYELLQHNNIKPMTPKKETIFAETKLKRVKYKLMLERTILGKYSYINYVSVIRAHQ
;
A
#
# COMPACT_ATOMS: atom_id res chain seq x y z
N MET A 1 58.65 -82.60 24.04
CA MET A 1 59.17 -81.25 24.19
C MET A 1 58.51 -80.40 23.15
N LYS A 2 57.99 -79.28 23.57
CA LYS A 2 57.31 -78.18 22.88
C LYS A 2 55.82 -78.39 22.58
N SER A 3 55.01 -77.92 23.50
CA SER A 3 53.57 -77.64 23.42
C SER A 3 53.26 -76.61 22.38
N ILE A 4 52.22 -76.85 21.59
CA ILE A 4 51.58 -75.77 20.77
C ILE A 4 50.21 -75.54 21.32
N LEU A 5 49.99 -74.31 21.84
CA LEU A 5 48.74 -73.79 22.33
C LEU A 5 47.88 -73.40 21.12
N GLN A 6 46.68 -73.97 20.97
CA GLN A 6 45.68 -73.53 20.05
C GLN A 6 44.81 -72.45 20.76
N LEU A 7 44.84 -71.20 20.27
CA LEU A 7 43.89 -70.15 20.64
C LEU A 7 42.69 -70.25 19.67
N SER A 8 41.54 -70.55 20.21
CA SER A 8 40.27 -70.45 19.51
C SER A 8 39.74 -69.06 19.52
N PHE A 9 39.67 -68.42 18.36
CA PHE A 9 39.03 -67.07 18.18
C PHE A 9 37.52 -67.30 17.96
N TRP A 10 36.70 -66.85 18.92
CA TRP A 10 35.25 -66.69 18.74
C TRP A 10 34.99 -65.34 18.13
N GLY A 11 34.60 -65.29 16.85
CA GLY A 11 34.12 -64.10 16.18
C GLY A 11 32.66 -63.85 16.56
N LEU A 12 32.41 -62.74 17.33
CA LEU A 12 31.07 -62.20 17.50
C LEU A 12 30.69 -61.43 16.24
N ILE A 13 29.71 -61.95 15.49
CA ILE A 13 29.08 -61.21 14.39
C ILE A 13 28.02 -60.29 15.01
N PHE A 14 28.30 -59.00 15.08
CA PHE A 14 27.31 -57.97 15.38
C PHE A 14 26.54 -57.67 14.09
N SER A 15 25.31 -58.16 14.01
CA SER A 15 24.34 -57.76 12.98
C SER A 15 23.81 -56.38 13.35
N PHE A 16 24.28 -55.33 12.67
CA PHE A 16 23.65 -54.03 12.70
C PHE A 16 22.37 -54.07 11.88
N SER A 17 21.23 -54.20 12.54
CA SER A 17 19.92 -53.94 11.93
C SER A 17 19.76 -52.43 11.84
N THR A 18 19.98 -51.85 10.66
CA THR A 18 19.60 -50.48 10.37
C THR A 18 18.08 -50.40 10.23
N ASN A 19 17.38 -50.12 11.31
CA ASN A 19 16.00 -49.64 11.24
C ASN A 19 16.02 -48.23 10.64
N ALA A 20 15.91 -48.13 9.32
CA ALA A 20 15.53 -46.92 8.66
C ALA A 20 14.03 -46.70 8.96
N HIS A 21 13.74 -46.02 10.09
CA HIS A 21 12.46 -45.37 10.25
C HIS A 21 12.45 -44.22 9.22
N ALA A 22 11.79 -44.45 8.09
CA ALA A 22 11.29 -43.35 7.27
C ALA A 22 10.31 -42.60 8.15
N GLU A 23 10.75 -41.44 8.64
CA GLU A 23 9.90 -40.45 9.25
C GLU A 23 8.98 -39.96 8.14
N GLN A 24 7.83 -40.62 8.00
CA GLN A 24 6.69 -40.05 7.29
C GLN A 24 6.32 -38.80 8.07
N ALA A 25 6.78 -37.63 7.58
CA ALA A 25 6.24 -36.38 7.98
C ALA A 25 4.72 -36.48 7.76
N SER A 26 3.98 -36.65 8.84
CA SER A 26 2.53 -36.55 8.84
C SER A 26 2.22 -35.16 8.32
N VAL A 27 1.63 -35.07 7.12
CA VAL A 27 0.91 -33.90 6.67
C VAL A 27 -0.15 -33.73 7.73
N ALA A 28 0.07 -32.80 8.66
CA ALA A 28 -0.91 -32.43 9.67
C ALA A 28 -2.20 -32.15 8.88
N GLU A 29 -3.27 -32.87 9.15
CA GLU A 29 -4.60 -32.55 8.66
C GLU A 29 -4.84 -31.08 9.03
N ARG A 30 -4.92 -30.21 8.02
CA ARG A 30 -5.20 -28.80 8.26
C ARG A 30 -6.50 -28.71 9.01
N ASP A 31 -6.45 -28.05 10.13
CA ASP A 31 -7.62 -27.69 10.91
C ASP A 31 -8.61 -26.95 9.98
N THR A 32 -9.71 -27.60 9.65
CA THR A 32 -10.77 -27.04 8.80
C THR A 32 -11.49 -25.87 9.47
N SER A 33 -11.11 -25.52 10.71
CA SER A 33 -11.55 -24.37 11.47
C SER A 33 -10.67 -23.11 11.29
N ALA A 34 -9.57 -23.18 10.54
CA ALA A 34 -8.68 -22.04 10.34
C ALA A 34 -9.43 -20.86 9.71
N ILE A 35 -9.28 -19.68 10.32
CA ILE A 35 -9.88 -18.45 9.82
C ILE A 35 -9.06 -17.92 8.65
N HIS A 36 -9.70 -17.80 7.49
CA HIS A 36 -9.12 -17.19 6.29
C HIS A 36 -9.44 -15.70 6.24
N THR A 37 -8.60 -14.92 5.58
CA THR A 37 -8.84 -13.48 5.39
C THR A 37 -8.66 -13.08 3.94
N ILE A 38 -9.65 -12.35 3.40
CA ILE A 38 -9.57 -11.70 2.09
C ILE A 38 -9.46 -10.20 2.31
N ILE A 39 -8.41 -9.59 1.77
CA ILE A 39 -8.26 -8.13 1.67
C ILE A 39 -8.77 -7.72 0.30
N VAL A 40 -9.77 -6.85 0.24
CA VAL A 40 -10.35 -6.29 -0.98
C VAL A 40 -9.96 -4.83 -1.07
N VAL A 41 -9.23 -4.46 -2.09
CA VAL A 41 -8.82 -3.07 -2.34
C VAL A 41 -9.50 -2.56 -3.61
N PHE A 42 -10.19 -1.45 -3.50
CA PHE A 42 -10.69 -0.67 -4.64
C PHE A 42 -9.78 0.54 -4.84
N ASP A 43 -8.98 0.53 -5.90
CA ASP A 43 -8.03 1.59 -6.20
C ASP A 43 -8.72 2.95 -6.38
N GLY A 44 -8.32 3.96 -5.63
CA GLY A 44 -8.88 5.30 -5.71
C GLY A 44 -10.29 5.48 -5.14
N LEU A 45 -10.79 4.52 -4.31
CA LEU A 45 -12.16 4.59 -3.80
C LEU A 45 -12.32 5.62 -2.68
N ARG A 46 -13.08 6.67 -2.96
CA ARG A 46 -13.50 7.68 -1.97
C ARG A 46 -14.67 7.16 -1.12
N PRO A 47 -14.74 7.48 0.19
CA PRO A 47 -15.88 7.08 1.03
C PRO A 47 -17.24 7.59 0.53
N ASP A 48 -17.28 8.77 -0.11
CA ASP A 48 -18.50 9.38 -0.65
C ASP A 48 -19.00 8.74 -1.97
N TYR A 49 -18.26 7.77 -2.54
CA TYR A 49 -18.71 6.94 -3.67
C TYR A 49 -19.56 5.75 -3.22
N ILE A 50 -19.49 5.33 -1.95
CA ILE A 50 -20.22 4.18 -1.42
C ILE A 50 -21.69 4.57 -1.20
N LYS A 51 -22.45 4.60 -2.30
CA LYS A 51 -23.87 4.93 -2.38
C LYS A 51 -24.67 3.73 -2.89
N PRO A 52 -25.93 3.56 -2.46
CA PRO A 52 -26.76 2.44 -2.91
C PRO A 52 -26.97 2.41 -4.44
N GLU A 53 -26.92 3.58 -5.10
CA GLU A 53 -27.13 3.70 -6.55
C GLU A 53 -25.90 3.28 -7.36
N TRP A 54 -24.71 3.30 -6.75
CA TRP A 54 -23.45 3.02 -7.43
C TRP A 54 -22.80 1.73 -6.98
N MET A 55 -22.81 1.48 -5.66
CA MET A 55 -22.17 0.33 -5.03
C MET A 55 -23.13 -0.37 -4.04
N PRO A 56 -24.26 -0.93 -4.53
CA PRO A 56 -25.30 -1.52 -3.67
C PRO A 56 -24.78 -2.65 -2.78
N HIS A 57 -23.87 -3.50 -3.30
CA HIS A 57 -23.31 -4.62 -2.53
C HIS A 57 -22.40 -4.12 -1.40
N LEU A 58 -21.48 -3.20 -1.69
CA LEU A 58 -20.59 -2.62 -0.70
C LEU A 58 -21.34 -1.76 0.33
N TYR A 59 -22.34 -1.01 -0.13
CA TYR A 59 -23.20 -0.22 0.76
C TYR A 59 -23.99 -1.11 1.74
N ALA A 60 -24.58 -2.21 1.27
CA ALA A 60 -25.26 -3.19 2.11
C ALA A 60 -24.28 -3.93 3.04
N PHE A 61 -23.10 -4.27 2.54
CA PHE A 61 -22.04 -4.91 3.32
C PHE A 61 -21.58 -4.02 4.48
N ARG A 62 -21.36 -2.73 4.24
CA ARG A 62 -20.96 -1.77 5.28
C ARG A 62 -21.96 -1.71 6.44
N LYS A 63 -23.26 -1.81 6.18
CA LYS A 63 -24.29 -1.75 7.23
C LYS A 63 -24.24 -2.91 8.24
N LYS A 64 -23.74 -4.07 7.83
CA LYS A 64 -23.64 -5.26 8.68
C LYS A 64 -22.23 -5.52 9.21
N ALA A 65 -21.26 -4.76 8.78
CA ALA A 65 -19.86 -4.91 9.09
C ALA A 65 -19.37 -4.00 10.24
N ALA A 66 -18.15 -4.21 10.70
CA ALA A 66 -17.39 -3.23 11.47
C ALA A 66 -16.84 -2.16 10.51
N TYR A 67 -17.17 -0.90 10.75
CA TYR A 67 -16.79 0.24 9.90
C TYR A 67 -15.89 1.20 10.66
N GLY A 68 -14.65 1.36 10.19
CA GLY A 68 -13.70 2.39 10.64
C GLY A 68 -13.95 3.69 9.89
N LYS A 69 -14.57 4.67 10.56
CA LYS A 69 -14.95 5.96 9.94
C LYS A 69 -13.78 6.88 9.64
N ASP A 70 -12.68 6.73 10.36
CA ASP A 70 -11.50 7.61 10.31
C ASP A 70 -10.29 6.79 9.84
N ASN A 71 -10.38 6.24 8.62
CA ASN A 71 -9.30 5.47 8.01
C ASN A 71 -8.46 6.30 7.05
N HIS A 72 -7.15 6.11 7.09
CA HIS A 72 -6.17 6.94 6.41
C HIS A 72 -5.32 6.14 5.41
N SER A 73 -5.23 6.66 4.20
CA SER A 73 -4.15 6.32 3.27
C SER A 73 -2.80 6.72 3.84
N VAL A 74 -1.75 6.01 3.47
CA VAL A 74 -0.38 6.40 3.79
C VAL A 74 0.09 7.48 2.81
N PHE A 75 0.69 8.52 3.34
CA PHE A 75 1.27 9.60 2.53
C PHE A 75 2.71 9.27 2.07
N PRO A 76 3.09 9.56 0.82
CA PRO A 76 2.26 10.10 -0.27
C PRO A 76 1.13 9.16 -0.66
N THR A 77 -0.04 9.74 -0.96
CA THR A 77 -1.28 9.00 -1.25
C THR A 77 -1.25 8.39 -2.66
N VAL A 78 -0.27 7.52 -2.90
CA VAL A 78 -0.04 6.87 -4.20
C VAL A 78 -0.12 5.35 -4.09
N THR A 79 -0.57 4.71 -5.15
CA THR A 79 -0.88 3.27 -5.23
C THR A 79 0.24 2.39 -4.71
N ARG A 80 1.50 2.59 -5.16
CA ARG A 80 2.60 1.66 -4.84
C ARG A 80 3.11 1.83 -3.42
N VAL A 81 3.08 3.06 -2.88
CA VAL A 81 3.36 3.31 -1.46
C VAL A 81 2.35 2.58 -0.59
N ASN A 82 1.06 2.70 -0.90
CA ASN A 82 0.01 2.04 -0.14
C ASN A 82 0.01 0.52 -0.32
N ALA A 83 0.33 0.00 -1.52
CA ALA A 83 0.52 -1.44 -1.72
C ALA A 83 1.66 -2.00 -0.85
N ALA A 84 2.81 -1.30 -0.76
CA ALA A 84 3.90 -1.67 0.12
C ALA A 84 3.53 -1.50 1.61
N SER A 85 2.80 -0.45 1.93
CA SER A 85 2.40 -0.14 3.31
C SER A 85 1.47 -1.18 3.90
N TYR A 86 0.40 -1.58 3.19
CA TYR A 86 -0.45 -2.64 3.69
C TYR A 86 0.21 -4.02 3.61
N ALA A 87 1.13 -4.26 2.65
CA ALA A 87 1.86 -5.52 2.59
C ALA A 87 2.83 -5.71 3.76
N THR A 88 3.36 -4.63 4.34
CA THR A 88 4.38 -4.67 5.41
C THR A 88 3.88 -4.20 6.78
N GLY A 89 2.67 -3.65 6.87
CA GLY A 89 2.20 -2.99 8.10
C GLY A 89 3.08 -1.82 8.52
N SER A 90 3.71 -1.11 7.57
CA SER A 90 4.73 -0.09 7.84
C SER A 90 4.60 1.12 6.92
N TYR A 91 5.22 2.24 7.31
CA TYR A 91 5.31 3.46 6.52
C TYR A 91 6.52 3.46 5.55
N PRO A 92 6.58 4.38 4.58
CA PRO A 92 7.72 4.55 3.67
C PRO A 92 9.08 4.64 4.35
N ALA A 93 9.14 5.29 5.52
CA ALA A 93 10.35 5.36 6.35
C ALA A 93 10.93 3.97 6.70
N ALA A 94 10.11 2.95 6.81
CA ALA A 94 10.54 1.59 7.15
C ALA A 94 10.61 0.67 5.94
N HIS A 95 9.60 0.68 5.04
CA HIS A 95 9.59 -0.25 3.91
C HIS A 95 10.37 0.25 2.68
N GLY A 96 10.73 1.54 2.62
CA GLY A 96 11.62 2.10 1.62
C GLY A 96 11.05 2.24 0.20
N LEU A 97 9.76 2.03 -0.02
CA LEU A 97 9.10 2.36 -1.29
C LEU A 97 8.54 3.77 -1.19
N MET A 98 9.21 4.73 -1.87
CA MET A 98 9.05 6.15 -1.60
C MET A 98 7.99 6.84 -2.47
N GLY A 99 7.56 6.22 -3.58
CA GLY A 99 6.61 6.81 -4.53
C GLY A 99 6.22 5.83 -5.64
N ASN A 100 5.39 6.28 -6.57
CA ASN A 100 5.08 5.57 -7.82
C ASN A 100 6.30 5.55 -8.77
N ALA A 101 7.23 6.48 -8.57
CA ALA A 101 8.60 6.42 -9.10
C ALA A 101 9.60 6.50 -7.94
N ILE A 102 10.77 5.88 -8.10
CA ILE A 102 11.83 5.86 -7.09
C ILE A 102 13.19 6.12 -7.74
N TYR A 103 14.03 6.90 -7.09
CA TYR A 103 15.41 7.10 -7.53
C TYR A 103 16.37 6.40 -6.57
N LEU A 104 17.09 5.43 -7.11
CA LEU A 104 18.14 4.68 -6.42
C LEU A 104 19.41 4.76 -7.26
N PRO A 105 20.40 5.59 -6.91
CA PRO A 105 21.62 5.79 -7.70
C PRO A 105 22.40 4.50 -7.97
N ALA A 106 22.35 3.53 -7.03
CA ALA A 106 23.00 2.24 -7.20
C ALA A 106 22.35 1.37 -8.30
N VAL A 107 21.06 1.61 -8.61
CA VAL A 107 20.31 0.90 -9.65
C VAL A 107 20.36 1.66 -10.97
N ASN A 108 20.10 2.97 -10.91
CA ASN A 108 20.20 3.86 -12.06
C ASN A 108 20.63 5.26 -11.59
N ALA A 109 21.86 5.67 -11.95
CA ALA A 109 22.43 6.94 -11.52
C ALA A 109 21.87 8.16 -12.28
N GLN A 110 21.14 7.97 -13.39
CA GLN A 110 20.74 9.05 -14.29
C GLN A 110 19.25 9.39 -14.24
N LYS A 111 18.39 8.45 -13.83
CA LYS A 111 16.94 8.63 -13.83
C LYS A 111 16.22 7.80 -12.77
N SER A 112 15.02 8.25 -12.39
CA SER A 112 14.10 7.49 -11.57
C SER A 112 13.52 6.29 -12.34
N LEU A 113 13.03 5.31 -11.60
CA LEU A 113 12.41 4.08 -12.10
C LEU A 113 10.95 4.05 -11.69
N SER A 114 10.06 3.71 -12.62
CA SER A 114 8.65 3.44 -12.31
C SER A 114 8.53 2.18 -11.45
N THR A 115 7.84 2.27 -10.34
CA THR A 115 7.51 1.14 -9.47
C THR A 115 6.24 0.39 -9.93
N GLY A 116 5.58 0.87 -10.98
CA GLY A 116 4.46 0.20 -11.63
C GLY A 116 4.85 -0.99 -12.52
N ASN A 117 6.15 -1.20 -12.76
CA ASN A 117 6.66 -2.29 -13.59
C ASN A 117 7.40 -3.32 -12.72
N ALA A 118 6.93 -4.57 -12.72
CA ALA A 118 7.55 -5.66 -11.94
C ALA A 118 9.00 -5.96 -12.37
N GLY A 119 9.36 -5.73 -13.63
CA GLY A 119 10.74 -5.87 -14.12
C GLY A 119 11.68 -4.87 -13.44
N ASN A 120 11.26 -3.60 -13.30
CA ASN A 120 12.03 -2.59 -12.55
C ASN A 120 12.17 -2.97 -11.08
N LEU A 121 11.11 -3.50 -10.46
CA LEU A 121 11.15 -3.93 -9.05
C LEU A 121 12.09 -5.12 -8.84
N ARG A 122 12.07 -6.10 -9.76
CA ARG A 122 13.04 -7.21 -9.74
C ARG A 122 14.47 -6.71 -9.91
N HIS A 123 14.70 -5.79 -10.83
CA HIS A 123 16.03 -5.18 -11.01
C HIS A 123 16.51 -4.46 -9.74
N ILE A 124 15.60 -3.78 -9.01
CA ILE A 124 15.91 -3.23 -7.70
C ILE A 124 16.27 -4.34 -6.71
N MET A 125 15.50 -5.44 -6.64
CA MET A 125 15.81 -6.58 -5.79
C MET A 125 17.20 -7.15 -6.06
N ASP A 126 17.51 -7.42 -7.32
CA ASP A 126 18.77 -8.02 -7.74
C ASP A 126 19.97 -7.11 -7.37
N THR A 127 19.82 -5.80 -7.61
CA THR A 127 20.88 -4.82 -7.33
C THR A 127 21.06 -4.54 -5.83
N THR A 128 20.00 -4.72 -5.03
CA THR A 128 20.01 -4.42 -3.58
C THR A 128 20.09 -5.68 -2.69
N SER A 129 20.55 -6.80 -3.23
CA SER A 129 20.65 -8.07 -2.51
C SER A 129 19.33 -8.49 -1.87
N GLY A 130 18.25 -8.45 -2.64
CA GLY A 130 16.90 -8.85 -2.23
C GLY A 130 16.10 -7.79 -1.48
N LYS A 131 16.65 -6.61 -1.24
CA LYS A 131 16.00 -5.55 -0.44
C LYS A 131 15.13 -4.62 -1.29
N LEU A 132 14.14 -5.17 -1.99
CA LEU A 132 13.08 -4.34 -2.60
C LEU A 132 12.35 -3.57 -1.50
N LEU A 133 11.77 -4.27 -0.55
CA LEU A 133 11.24 -3.71 0.70
C LEU A 133 12.25 -3.92 1.82
N THR A 134 12.36 -2.92 2.70
CA THR A 134 13.29 -2.93 3.85
C THR A 134 12.59 -3.27 5.16
N ALA A 135 11.28 -3.55 5.11
CA ALA A 135 10.48 -4.11 6.19
C ALA A 135 9.90 -5.46 5.77
N PRO A 136 9.72 -6.42 6.69
CA PRO A 136 9.13 -7.73 6.39
C PRO A 136 7.69 -7.58 5.86
N SER A 137 7.36 -8.31 4.81
CA SER A 137 6.00 -8.37 4.26
C SER A 137 5.18 -9.48 4.88
N LEU A 138 3.86 -9.39 4.77
CA LEU A 138 2.91 -10.44 5.18
C LEU A 138 3.23 -11.78 4.49
N GLY A 139 3.56 -11.75 3.18
CA GLY A 139 3.95 -12.95 2.46
C GLY A 139 5.19 -13.63 3.04
N GLU A 140 6.19 -12.87 3.51
CA GLU A 140 7.38 -13.42 4.17
C GLU A 140 7.05 -13.98 5.56
N VAL A 141 6.21 -13.28 6.33
CA VAL A 141 5.76 -13.76 7.65
C VAL A 141 4.96 -15.06 7.53
N LEU A 142 4.02 -15.12 6.59
CA LEU A 142 3.23 -16.34 6.33
C LEU A 142 4.11 -17.50 5.86
N ARG A 143 5.08 -17.25 4.97
CA ARG A 143 6.05 -18.27 4.55
C ARG A 143 6.81 -18.89 5.72
N ALA A 144 7.24 -18.07 6.68
CA ALA A 144 7.93 -18.55 7.87
C ALA A 144 7.06 -19.46 8.76
N GLN A 145 5.73 -19.41 8.59
CA GLN A 145 4.76 -20.30 9.24
C GLN A 145 4.33 -21.47 8.36
N GLY A 146 4.92 -21.65 7.16
CA GLY A 146 4.51 -22.67 6.19
C GLY A 146 3.19 -22.33 5.46
N GLU A 147 2.67 -21.12 5.63
CA GLU A 147 1.40 -20.65 5.06
C GLU A 147 1.59 -19.93 3.73
N LYS A 148 0.52 -19.81 2.94
CA LYS A 148 0.54 -19.17 1.61
C LYS A 148 -0.31 -17.92 1.57
N MET A 149 0.08 -17.01 0.68
CA MET A 149 -0.67 -15.82 0.31
C MET A 149 -0.89 -15.78 -1.20
N PHE A 150 -2.15 -15.54 -1.63
CA PHE A 150 -2.48 -15.32 -3.03
C PHE A 150 -2.87 -13.88 -3.26
N VAL A 151 -2.34 -13.30 -4.34
CA VAL A 151 -2.64 -11.93 -4.77
C VAL A 151 -3.29 -11.96 -6.14
N TYR A 152 -4.41 -11.27 -6.27
CA TYR A 152 -5.17 -11.07 -7.48
C TYR A 152 -5.25 -9.58 -7.77
N SER A 153 -4.79 -9.12 -8.92
CA SER A 153 -4.78 -7.69 -9.23
C SER A 153 -5.04 -7.43 -10.70
N SER A 154 -5.95 -6.51 -10.98
CA SER A 154 -6.18 -5.96 -12.33
C SER A 154 -5.36 -4.70 -12.62
N GLY A 155 -4.58 -4.22 -11.65
CA GLY A 155 -3.73 -3.05 -11.76
C GLY A 155 -2.39 -3.32 -12.46
N THR A 156 -1.41 -2.46 -12.22
CA THR A 156 -0.07 -2.62 -12.81
C THR A 156 0.67 -3.83 -12.25
N THR A 157 1.58 -4.40 -13.04
CA THR A 157 2.37 -5.58 -12.62
C THR A 157 3.23 -5.29 -11.37
N GLY A 158 3.73 -4.06 -11.22
CA GLY A 158 4.52 -3.66 -10.06
C GLY A 158 3.66 -3.58 -8.79
N GLN A 159 2.45 -3.04 -8.88
CA GLN A 159 1.51 -2.99 -7.77
C GLN A 159 1.13 -4.41 -7.31
N ALA A 160 0.84 -5.32 -8.24
CA ALA A 160 0.55 -6.72 -7.93
C ALA A 160 1.75 -7.41 -7.24
N PHE A 161 2.95 -7.21 -7.78
CA PHE A 161 4.18 -7.81 -7.26
C PHE A 161 4.55 -7.32 -5.86
N LEU A 162 4.38 -6.04 -5.55
CA LEU A 162 4.68 -5.46 -4.22
C LEU A 162 3.92 -6.14 -3.08
N GLN A 163 2.72 -6.61 -3.32
CA GLN A 163 1.88 -7.23 -2.30
C GLN A 163 2.43 -8.59 -1.81
N ASN A 164 3.15 -9.31 -2.68
CA ASN A 164 3.78 -10.60 -2.36
C ASN A 164 5.08 -10.79 -3.18
N HIS A 165 6.01 -9.86 -3.03
CA HIS A 165 7.22 -9.75 -3.86
C HIS A 165 8.16 -10.96 -3.78
N THR A 166 8.09 -11.75 -2.72
CA THR A 166 8.84 -13.01 -2.57
C THR A 166 8.09 -14.22 -3.12
N VAL A 167 6.90 -14.01 -3.67
CA VAL A 167 6.05 -15.03 -4.31
C VAL A 167 5.79 -16.24 -3.40
N ASN A 168 5.29 -15.98 -2.21
CA ASN A 168 4.83 -17.05 -1.32
C ASN A 168 3.38 -17.44 -1.65
N GLY A 169 3.19 -18.43 -2.51
CA GLY A 169 1.91 -18.83 -3.08
C GLY A 169 1.77 -18.34 -4.52
N ALA A 170 0.93 -17.33 -4.80
CA ALA A 170 0.77 -16.82 -6.16
C ALA A 170 0.59 -15.30 -6.24
N VAL A 171 1.03 -14.71 -7.35
CA VAL A 171 0.65 -13.37 -7.82
C VAL A 171 -0.02 -13.55 -9.18
N ILE A 172 -1.28 -13.15 -9.27
CA ILE A 172 -2.16 -13.34 -10.43
C ILE A 172 -2.60 -11.95 -10.92
N ASN A 173 -2.02 -11.57 -12.05
CA ASN A 173 -2.33 -10.32 -12.75
C ASN A 173 -2.41 -10.64 -14.25
N PRO A 174 -3.29 -10.01 -15.05
CA PRO A 174 -3.42 -10.28 -16.47
C PRO A 174 -2.09 -10.26 -17.26
N ASP A 175 -1.15 -9.41 -16.84
CA ASP A 175 0.15 -9.24 -17.49
C ASP A 175 1.31 -9.90 -16.70
N LEU A 176 1.03 -10.52 -15.52
CA LEU A 176 2.03 -11.15 -14.66
C LEU A 176 1.44 -12.30 -13.83
N VAL A 177 1.81 -13.52 -14.13
CA VAL A 177 1.46 -14.69 -13.29
C VAL A 177 2.73 -15.26 -12.66
N LEU A 178 2.74 -15.39 -11.34
CA LEU A 178 3.85 -15.98 -10.58
C LEU A 178 3.34 -17.01 -9.56
N PRO A 179 4.04 -18.15 -9.39
CA PRO A 179 5.18 -18.58 -10.22
C PRO A 179 4.74 -18.79 -11.68
N GLU A 180 5.67 -18.65 -12.62
CA GLU A 180 5.34 -18.75 -14.05
C GLU A 180 4.77 -20.11 -14.43
N SER A 181 5.19 -21.17 -13.73
CA SER A 181 4.65 -22.53 -13.88
C SER A 181 3.15 -22.63 -13.63
N PHE A 182 2.55 -21.70 -12.88
CA PHE A 182 1.12 -21.67 -12.59
C PHE A 182 0.27 -21.11 -13.74
N LYS A 183 0.90 -20.42 -14.70
CA LYS A 183 0.20 -19.70 -15.78
C LYS A 183 -0.66 -20.63 -16.67
N SER A 184 -0.15 -21.80 -17.01
CA SER A 184 -0.89 -22.74 -17.88
C SER A 184 -2.12 -23.30 -17.19
N GLU A 185 -2.02 -23.68 -15.92
CA GLU A 185 -3.15 -24.14 -15.11
C GLU A 185 -4.21 -23.04 -14.95
N LEU A 186 -3.78 -21.83 -14.62
CA LEU A 186 -4.66 -20.68 -14.48
C LEU A 186 -5.43 -20.41 -15.78
N THR A 187 -4.73 -20.36 -16.92
CA THR A 187 -5.36 -20.14 -18.23
C THR A 187 -6.36 -21.25 -18.61
N ALA A 188 -6.04 -22.49 -18.31
CA ALA A 188 -6.97 -23.59 -18.53
C ALA A 188 -8.22 -23.51 -17.66
N SER A 189 -8.10 -22.94 -16.44
CA SER A 189 -9.20 -22.86 -15.46
C SER A 189 -10.11 -21.66 -15.62
N VAL A 190 -9.58 -20.48 -15.92
CA VAL A 190 -10.34 -19.21 -15.97
C VAL A 190 -10.24 -18.48 -17.31
N GLY A 191 -9.62 -19.11 -18.30
CA GLY A 191 -9.43 -18.52 -19.63
C GLY A 191 -8.22 -17.62 -19.73
N SER A 192 -7.96 -17.16 -20.97
CA SER A 192 -6.87 -16.21 -21.24
C SER A 192 -7.14 -14.84 -20.59
N PRO A 193 -6.09 -14.15 -20.11
CA PRO A 193 -6.28 -12.84 -19.53
C PRO A 193 -6.80 -11.83 -20.58
N PRO A 194 -7.79 -11.00 -20.21
CA PRO A 194 -8.33 -9.99 -21.12
C PRO A 194 -7.36 -8.85 -21.40
N ALA A 195 -7.55 -8.19 -22.53
CA ALA A 195 -6.87 -6.94 -22.84
C ALA A 195 -7.22 -5.84 -21.82
N ASP A 196 -6.33 -4.86 -21.69
CA ASP A 196 -6.57 -3.67 -20.89
C ASP A 196 -7.65 -2.79 -21.53
N ALA A 197 -8.49 -2.17 -20.71
CA ALA A 197 -9.58 -1.30 -21.14
C ALA A 197 -9.97 -0.30 -20.05
N THR A 198 -10.69 0.75 -20.43
CA THR A 198 -11.23 1.76 -19.51
C THR A 198 -12.76 1.87 -19.70
N PRO A 199 -13.57 1.45 -18.72
CA PRO A 199 -13.25 0.75 -17.47
C PRO A 199 -12.70 -0.66 -17.69
N ASN A 200 -11.94 -1.17 -16.73
CA ASN A 200 -11.22 -2.42 -16.84
C ASN A 200 -12.06 -3.66 -16.44
N THR A 201 -13.35 -3.64 -16.77
CA THR A 201 -14.36 -4.59 -16.31
C THR A 201 -13.99 -6.06 -16.55
N ALA A 202 -13.46 -6.38 -17.75
CA ALA A 202 -13.12 -7.75 -18.10
C ALA A 202 -11.96 -8.29 -17.24
N ARG A 203 -10.94 -7.48 -16.95
CA ARG A 203 -9.84 -7.84 -16.05
C ARG A 203 -10.32 -8.01 -14.61
N HIS A 204 -11.27 -7.17 -14.14
CA HIS A 204 -11.90 -7.34 -12.82
C HIS A 204 -12.63 -8.67 -12.71
N GLN A 205 -13.39 -9.04 -13.74
CA GLN A 205 -14.06 -10.32 -13.79
C GLN A 205 -13.08 -11.48 -13.76
N TRP A 206 -12.03 -11.43 -14.57
CA TRP A 206 -11.02 -12.50 -14.68
C TRP A 206 -10.30 -12.76 -13.37
N ILE A 207 -9.84 -11.71 -12.64
CA ILE A 207 -9.21 -11.88 -11.34
C ILE A 207 -10.20 -12.36 -10.27
N THR A 208 -11.49 -11.99 -10.38
CA THR A 208 -12.55 -12.50 -9.49
C THR A 208 -12.80 -13.99 -9.74
N ASP A 209 -12.85 -14.42 -11.00
CA ASP A 209 -12.98 -15.83 -11.36
C ASP A 209 -11.82 -16.66 -10.80
N ALA A 210 -10.60 -16.14 -10.91
CA ALA A 210 -9.41 -16.76 -10.33
C ALA A 210 -9.49 -16.83 -8.79
N LEU A 211 -9.90 -15.76 -8.10
CA LEU A 211 -10.09 -15.75 -6.65
C LEU A 211 -11.15 -16.79 -6.23
N CYS A 212 -12.29 -16.81 -6.89
CA CYS A 212 -13.35 -17.80 -6.61
C CYS A 212 -12.86 -19.23 -6.82
N ARG A 213 -11.99 -19.46 -7.80
CA ARG A 213 -11.46 -20.79 -8.12
C ARG A 213 -10.39 -21.27 -7.14
N TYR A 214 -9.48 -20.39 -6.68
CA TYR A 214 -8.29 -20.78 -5.96
C TYR A 214 -8.25 -20.38 -4.49
N THR A 215 -9.04 -19.38 -4.08
CA THR A 215 -9.12 -18.94 -2.68
C THR A 215 -10.35 -19.50 -1.98
N LEU A 216 -11.54 -19.39 -2.58
CA LEU A 216 -12.80 -19.74 -1.92
C LEU A 216 -13.07 -21.25 -1.95
N VAL A 217 -12.08 -22.07 -1.61
CA VAL A 217 -12.13 -23.52 -1.62
C VAL A 217 -11.52 -24.11 -0.34
N ALA A 218 -11.90 -25.33 0.00
CA ALA A 218 -11.26 -26.07 1.09
C ALA A 218 -9.73 -26.17 0.83
N GLY A 219 -8.94 -25.82 1.82
CA GLY A 219 -7.47 -25.77 1.69
C GLY A 219 -6.92 -24.60 0.86
N GLY A 220 -7.73 -23.59 0.56
CA GLY A 220 -7.27 -22.33 -0.02
C GLY A 220 -6.22 -21.61 0.84
N PRO A 221 -5.57 -20.54 0.33
CA PRO A 221 -4.57 -19.79 1.06
C PRO A 221 -5.17 -19.14 2.32
N LEU A 222 -4.35 -19.05 3.38
CA LEU A 222 -4.79 -18.47 4.65
C LEU A 222 -5.13 -16.98 4.51
N VAL A 223 -4.36 -16.27 3.69
CA VAL A 223 -4.63 -14.87 3.33
C VAL A 223 -4.62 -14.70 1.82
N SER A 224 -5.59 -13.94 1.31
CA SER A 224 -5.64 -13.50 -0.07
C SER A 224 -5.90 -12.00 -0.15
N ALA A 225 -5.37 -11.38 -1.20
CA ALA A 225 -5.67 -9.99 -1.54
C ALA A 225 -6.23 -9.91 -2.97
N ILE A 226 -7.33 -9.16 -3.16
CA ILE A 226 -7.82 -8.81 -4.47
C ILE A 226 -7.84 -7.29 -4.62
N TRP A 227 -7.26 -6.79 -5.71
CA TRP A 227 -7.11 -5.38 -6.01
C TRP A 227 -7.75 -5.04 -7.35
N PHE A 228 -8.82 -4.27 -7.30
CA PHE A 228 -9.48 -3.73 -8.47
C PHE A 228 -8.86 -2.38 -8.85
N SER A 229 -8.39 -2.24 -10.09
CA SER A 229 -7.74 -1.01 -10.58
C SER A 229 -8.70 0.15 -10.85
N ASP A 230 -10.01 -0.06 -10.72
CA ASP A 230 -11.04 0.96 -10.78
C ASP A 230 -11.61 1.24 -9.37
N PRO A 231 -12.06 2.47 -9.13
CA PRO A 231 -12.31 3.57 -10.07
C PRO A 231 -11.09 4.40 -10.50
N ASP A 232 -9.88 4.16 -9.97
CA ASP A 232 -8.67 4.95 -10.22
C ASP A 232 -8.38 5.13 -11.72
N GLY A 233 -8.20 4.03 -12.46
CA GLY A 233 -7.88 4.06 -13.87
C GLY A 233 -8.87 4.89 -14.70
N THR A 234 -10.15 4.67 -14.47
CA THR A 234 -11.21 5.40 -15.17
C THR A 234 -11.29 6.87 -14.73
N ALA A 235 -11.09 7.16 -13.45
CA ALA A 235 -11.14 8.54 -12.94
C ALA A 235 -9.96 9.39 -13.41
N HIS A 236 -8.77 8.82 -13.55
CA HIS A 236 -7.62 9.52 -14.13
C HIS A 236 -7.89 10.01 -15.55
N GLU A 237 -8.54 9.19 -16.38
CA GLU A 237 -8.79 9.49 -17.77
C GLU A 237 -10.02 10.41 -17.97
N HIS A 238 -11.07 10.19 -17.20
CA HIS A 238 -12.37 10.81 -17.44
C HIS A 238 -12.86 11.76 -16.34
N GLY A 239 -12.34 11.65 -15.12
CA GLY A 239 -12.69 12.50 -13.98
C GLY A 239 -13.66 11.87 -12.99
N ILE A 240 -13.88 12.63 -11.89
CA ILE A 240 -14.69 12.23 -10.74
C ILE A 240 -16.18 12.44 -11.02
N GLY A 241 -16.99 11.40 -10.82
CA GLY A 241 -18.45 11.48 -10.85
C GLY A 241 -19.08 11.49 -12.23
N VAL A 242 -18.29 11.36 -13.30
CA VAL A 242 -18.81 11.24 -14.67
C VAL A 242 -19.42 9.86 -14.91
N PRO A 243 -20.34 9.73 -15.90
CA PRO A 243 -21.06 8.47 -16.13
C PRO A 243 -20.20 7.23 -16.29
N ILE A 244 -19.08 7.33 -17.00
CA ILE A 244 -18.16 6.21 -17.21
C ILE A 244 -17.43 5.79 -15.91
N THR A 245 -17.05 6.73 -15.05
CA THR A 245 -16.46 6.42 -13.73
C THR A 245 -17.51 5.80 -12.80
N ILE A 246 -18.78 6.22 -12.90
CA ILE A 246 -19.89 5.56 -12.18
C ILE A 246 -20.10 4.12 -12.70
N GLN A 247 -19.96 3.87 -14.01
CA GLN A 247 -20.00 2.51 -14.57
C GLN A 247 -18.86 1.65 -14.03
N ALA A 248 -17.63 2.20 -13.91
CA ALA A 248 -16.51 1.52 -13.30
C ALA A 248 -16.81 1.11 -11.83
N LEU A 249 -17.36 2.03 -11.03
CA LEU A 249 -17.80 1.74 -9.65
C LEU A 249 -18.82 0.61 -9.59
N LYS A 250 -19.83 0.63 -10.46
CA LYS A 250 -20.84 -0.44 -10.56
C LYS A 250 -20.23 -1.78 -10.97
N ALA A 251 -19.24 -1.76 -11.86
CA ALA A 251 -18.58 -2.97 -12.34
C ALA A 251 -17.78 -3.65 -11.22
N VAL A 252 -16.99 -2.89 -10.46
CA VAL A 252 -16.20 -3.45 -9.33
C VAL A 252 -17.11 -3.87 -8.17
N ASP A 253 -18.18 -3.14 -7.90
CA ASP A 253 -19.17 -3.52 -6.88
C ASP A 253 -19.89 -4.84 -7.25
N ALA A 254 -20.20 -5.06 -8.53
CA ALA A 254 -20.75 -6.32 -9.01
C ALA A 254 -19.77 -7.49 -8.79
N GLN A 255 -18.47 -7.29 -8.99
CA GLN A 255 -17.46 -8.33 -8.69
C GLN A 255 -17.38 -8.61 -7.18
N PHE A 256 -17.45 -7.58 -6.37
CA PHE A 256 -17.52 -7.73 -4.91
C PHE A 256 -18.76 -8.53 -4.50
N GLY A 257 -19.92 -8.23 -5.09
CA GLY A 257 -21.16 -9.01 -4.90
C GLY A 257 -20.96 -10.49 -5.22
N ARG A 258 -20.30 -10.83 -6.36
CA ARG A 258 -19.98 -12.21 -6.74
C ARG A 258 -19.10 -12.93 -5.72
N ILE A 259 -18.12 -12.25 -5.13
CA ILE A 259 -17.29 -12.81 -4.05
C ILE A 259 -18.16 -13.17 -2.85
N LEU A 260 -19.03 -12.26 -2.41
CA LEU A 260 -19.92 -12.48 -1.27
C LEU A 260 -20.89 -13.65 -1.54
N ASP A 261 -21.48 -13.71 -2.73
CA ASP A 261 -22.41 -14.77 -3.12
C ASP A 261 -21.71 -16.13 -3.21
N THR A 262 -20.45 -16.17 -3.69
CA THR A 262 -19.67 -17.40 -3.74
C THR A 262 -19.32 -17.91 -2.33
N ILE A 263 -18.93 -17.03 -1.42
CA ILE A 263 -18.67 -17.38 -0.01
C ILE A 263 -19.94 -17.98 0.61
N ARG A 264 -21.11 -17.35 0.41
CA ARG A 264 -22.39 -17.84 0.92
C ARG A 264 -22.79 -19.18 0.31
N ALA A 265 -22.74 -19.28 -1.03
CA ALA A 265 -23.13 -20.49 -1.75
C ALA A 265 -22.27 -21.72 -1.38
N ARG A 266 -21.02 -21.49 -0.95
CA ARG A 266 -20.11 -22.54 -0.50
C ARG A 266 -20.12 -22.79 1.02
N GLY A 267 -20.95 -22.07 1.79
CA GLY A 267 -21.02 -22.18 3.24
C GLY A 267 -19.76 -21.75 3.96
N LEU A 268 -18.97 -20.84 3.38
CA LEU A 268 -17.67 -20.42 3.90
C LEU A 268 -17.75 -19.20 4.85
N GLU A 269 -18.94 -18.63 5.07
CA GLU A 269 -19.12 -17.46 5.94
C GLU A 269 -18.53 -17.63 7.36
N PRO A 270 -18.61 -18.82 8.00
CA PRO A 270 -18.06 -19.00 9.35
C PRO A 270 -16.52 -18.97 9.43
N VAL A 271 -15.82 -19.12 8.33
CA VAL A 271 -14.35 -19.25 8.30
C VAL A 271 -13.65 -18.16 7.49
N PHE A 272 -14.40 -17.22 6.89
CA PHE A 272 -13.81 -16.13 6.09
C PHE A 272 -14.05 -14.76 6.72
N ASN A 273 -12.97 -14.04 6.97
CA ASN A 273 -12.96 -12.61 7.18
C ASN A 273 -12.79 -11.88 5.84
N ILE A 274 -13.43 -10.73 5.70
CA ILE A 274 -13.31 -9.83 4.55
C ILE A 274 -12.98 -8.45 5.10
N ILE A 275 -11.86 -7.88 4.64
CA ILE A 275 -11.44 -6.50 4.95
C ILE A 275 -11.46 -5.72 3.64
N VAL A 276 -12.31 -4.71 3.54
CA VAL A 276 -12.42 -3.82 2.38
C VAL A 276 -11.79 -2.49 2.71
N THR A 277 -10.92 -2.00 1.82
CA THR A 277 -10.29 -0.68 1.90
C THR A 277 -10.07 -0.09 0.50
N ALA A 278 -9.47 1.09 0.47
CA ALA A 278 -8.83 1.69 -0.69
C ALA A 278 -7.37 1.96 -0.38
N ASP A 279 -6.59 2.26 -1.38
CA ASP A 279 -5.21 2.70 -1.21
C ASP A 279 -5.11 4.22 -1.02
N HIS A 280 -5.93 4.99 -1.72
CA HIS A 280 -6.10 6.45 -1.59
C HIS A 280 -7.49 6.87 -2.07
N GLY A 281 -7.83 8.13 -1.81
CA GLY A 281 -8.95 8.80 -2.44
C GLY A 281 -8.53 9.54 -3.71
N PHE A 282 -9.28 10.61 -4.12
CA PHE A 282 -9.11 11.26 -5.41
C PHE A 282 -9.49 12.73 -5.38
N VAL A 283 -8.84 13.57 -6.22
CA VAL A 283 -9.16 14.99 -6.42
C VAL A 283 -9.25 15.33 -7.91
N THR A 284 -9.96 16.42 -8.24
CA THR A 284 -10.01 16.93 -9.62
C THR A 284 -8.83 17.86 -9.87
N HIS A 285 -8.11 17.65 -10.95
CA HIS A 285 -6.98 18.49 -11.37
C HIS A 285 -7.47 19.77 -12.05
N THR A 286 -6.82 20.89 -11.75
CA THR A 286 -7.15 22.21 -12.32
C THR A 286 -5.92 22.96 -12.85
N GLY A 287 -4.73 22.41 -12.62
CA GLY A 287 -3.44 23.01 -12.98
C GLY A 287 -2.96 22.63 -14.38
N LYS A 288 -1.81 23.20 -14.73
CA LYS A 288 -1.15 22.96 -16.03
C LYS A 288 0.37 22.85 -15.89
N GLN A 289 0.92 23.17 -14.74
CA GLN A 289 2.38 23.28 -14.56
C GLN A 289 2.91 22.09 -13.77
N GLY A 290 3.98 21.45 -14.28
CA GLY A 290 4.69 20.40 -13.58
C GLY A 290 6.00 20.89 -12.95
N PHE A 291 6.47 20.21 -11.91
CA PHE A 291 7.70 20.57 -11.18
C PHE A 291 8.95 20.58 -12.08
N THR A 292 9.09 19.61 -12.97
CA THR A 292 10.24 19.54 -13.88
C THR A 292 10.36 20.77 -14.77
N ASP A 293 9.29 21.13 -15.44
CA ASP A 293 9.26 22.29 -16.35
C ASP A 293 9.47 23.59 -15.61
N PHE A 294 8.88 23.72 -14.43
CA PHE A 294 9.09 24.88 -13.54
C PHE A 294 10.57 25.03 -13.15
N LEU A 295 11.23 23.96 -12.73
CA LEU A 295 12.64 24.02 -12.32
C LEU A 295 13.56 24.37 -13.50
N ILE A 296 13.25 23.86 -14.70
CA ILE A 296 13.99 24.23 -15.92
C ILE A 296 13.78 25.70 -16.25
N GLN A 297 12.54 26.17 -16.25
CA GLN A 297 12.18 27.59 -16.52
C GLN A 297 12.86 28.56 -15.54
N LYS A 298 13.04 28.14 -14.29
CA LYS A 298 13.74 28.92 -13.25
C LYS A 298 15.28 28.81 -13.33
N GLY A 299 15.82 28.02 -14.27
CA GLY A 299 17.26 27.78 -14.36
C GLY A 299 17.84 26.98 -13.19
N LEU A 300 16.98 26.26 -12.44
CA LEU A 300 17.36 25.43 -11.32
C LEU A 300 17.72 24.02 -11.74
N LYS A 301 17.12 23.52 -12.84
CA LYS A 301 17.46 22.26 -13.50
C LYS A 301 17.90 22.57 -14.93
N LYS A 302 18.94 21.90 -15.43
CA LYS A 302 19.55 22.20 -16.74
C LYS A 302 18.65 21.82 -17.91
N SER A 303 18.10 20.60 -17.89
CA SER A 303 17.20 20.07 -18.91
C SER A 303 16.40 18.90 -18.36
N LYS A 304 15.39 18.43 -19.13
CA LYS A 304 14.54 17.29 -18.72
C LYS A 304 15.36 16.04 -18.37
N ASP A 305 16.35 15.73 -19.17
CA ASP A 305 17.15 14.50 -19.06
C ASP A 305 18.47 14.69 -18.29
N SER A 306 18.74 15.89 -17.77
CA SER A 306 19.97 16.14 -16.99
C SER A 306 19.88 15.50 -15.60
N ASP A 307 21.05 15.01 -15.13
CA ASP A 307 21.19 14.31 -13.84
C ASP A 307 21.55 15.23 -12.66
N ASP A 308 21.58 16.54 -12.88
CA ASP A 308 21.87 17.52 -11.83
C ASP A 308 20.75 17.57 -10.76
N ILE A 309 19.52 17.34 -11.19
CA ILE A 309 18.34 17.16 -10.34
C ILE A 309 17.50 16.05 -10.94
N ILE A 310 17.18 15.04 -10.13
CA ILE A 310 16.29 13.93 -10.51
C ILE A 310 14.96 14.13 -9.79
N LEU A 311 13.87 14.04 -10.55
CA LEU A 311 12.51 14.01 -10.00
C LEU A 311 11.95 12.59 -10.08
N ALA A 312 11.32 12.17 -9.00
CA ALA A 312 10.58 10.93 -8.88
C ALA A 312 9.24 11.27 -8.22
N ASP A 313 8.19 11.48 -9.02
CA ASP A 313 6.94 12.12 -8.59
C ASP A 313 7.24 13.48 -7.93
N GLY A 314 6.75 13.76 -6.71
CA GLY A 314 7.09 14.96 -5.96
C GLY A 314 8.44 14.93 -5.23
N ALA A 315 9.19 13.83 -5.29
CA ALA A 315 10.50 13.70 -4.66
C ALA A 315 11.60 14.31 -5.55
N ILE A 316 12.40 15.23 -5.00
CA ILE A 316 13.46 15.95 -5.71
C ILE A 316 14.81 15.59 -5.09
N TYR A 317 15.66 14.95 -5.87
CA TYR A 317 17.01 14.56 -5.51
C TYR A 317 18.01 15.52 -6.18
N VAL A 318 18.79 16.21 -5.36
CA VAL A 318 19.77 17.19 -5.80
C VAL A 318 21.16 16.54 -5.85
N LYS A 319 21.83 16.61 -6.97
CA LYS A 319 23.17 16.01 -7.13
C LYS A 319 24.11 16.45 -6.03
N LYS A 320 24.77 15.47 -5.37
CA LYS A 320 25.66 15.66 -4.21
C LYS A 320 24.97 16.33 -3.00
N HIS A 321 23.63 16.29 -2.93
CA HIS A 321 22.87 16.91 -1.83
C HIS A 321 23.25 18.38 -1.57
N ASN A 322 23.48 19.16 -2.63
CA ASN A 322 23.99 20.53 -2.54
C ASN A 322 23.03 21.44 -1.76
N PRO A 323 23.38 21.91 -0.56
CA PRO A 323 22.44 22.63 0.33
C PRO A 323 22.03 23.99 -0.23
N VAL A 324 22.90 24.65 -1.00
CA VAL A 324 22.59 25.93 -1.63
C VAL A 324 21.53 25.74 -2.72
N MET A 325 21.64 24.66 -3.52
CA MET A 325 20.66 24.34 -4.54
C MET A 325 19.32 23.92 -3.92
N ILE A 326 19.34 23.08 -2.87
CA ILE A 326 18.14 22.70 -2.11
C ILE A 326 17.41 23.96 -1.59
N GLN A 327 18.14 24.89 -0.96
CA GLN A 327 17.57 26.16 -0.49
C GLN A 327 16.93 26.98 -1.62
N LYS A 328 17.61 27.10 -2.78
CA LYS A 328 17.09 27.84 -3.96
C LYS A 328 15.81 27.20 -4.48
N ILE A 329 15.78 25.87 -4.63
CA ILE A 329 14.61 25.14 -5.11
C ILE A 329 13.44 25.36 -4.16
N VAL A 330 13.62 25.13 -2.85
CA VAL A 330 12.56 25.30 -1.84
C VAL A 330 12.02 26.73 -1.86
N THR A 331 12.90 27.73 -1.90
CA THR A 331 12.48 29.14 -1.93
C THR A 331 11.65 29.45 -3.18
N ALA A 332 12.08 28.97 -4.36
CA ALA A 332 11.34 29.16 -5.61
C ALA A 332 9.96 28.50 -5.58
N LEU A 333 9.86 27.31 -4.98
CA LEU A 333 8.60 26.55 -4.84
C LEU A 333 7.65 27.22 -3.84
N GLN A 334 8.16 27.72 -2.71
CA GLN A 334 7.35 28.42 -1.70
C GLN A 334 6.63 29.67 -2.21
N GLU A 335 7.17 30.30 -3.26
CA GLU A 335 6.57 31.49 -3.88
C GLU A 335 5.41 31.17 -4.83
N GLN A 336 5.19 29.88 -5.19
CA GLN A 336 4.20 29.49 -6.20
C GLN A 336 2.86 29.08 -5.57
N GLU A 337 1.75 29.70 -6.00
CA GLU A 337 0.40 29.38 -5.50
C GLU A 337 -0.04 27.93 -5.77
N TRP A 338 0.39 27.36 -6.88
CA TRP A 338 0.06 25.99 -7.26
C TRP A 338 0.86 24.91 -6.49
N VAL A 339 1.92 25.31 -5.78
CA VAL A 339 2.74 24.41 -4.96
C VAL A 339 2.13 24.28 -3.57
N GLY A 340 1.93 23.05 -3.11
CA GLY A 340 1.40 22.71 -1.80
C GLY A 340 2.48 22.53 -0.73
N ALA A 341 2.41 21.41 -0.03
CA ALA A 341 3.30 21.08 1.07
C ALA A 341 4.73 20.82 0.59
N ILE A 342 5.70 21.28 1.37
CA ILE A 342 7.12 21.06 1.12
C ILE A 342 7.76 20.49 2.39
N PHE A 343 8.43 19.34 2.23
CA PHE A 343 9.13 18.65 3.29
C PHE A 343 10.61 18.50 2.94
N THR A 344 11.46 18.52 3.96
CA THR A 344 12.91 18.30 3.84
C THR A 344 13.39 17.44 5.01
N LYS A 345 14.65 17.03 5.01
CA LYS A 345 15.25 16.39 6.18
C LYS A 345 15.07 17.25 7.41
N ALA A 346 14.99 16.65 8.59
CA ALA A 346 14.85 17.39 9.85
C ALA A 346 15.99 18.40 10.07
N ALA A 347 15.69 19.55 10.63
CA ALA A 347 16.68 20.56 11.03
C ALA A 347 17.66 20.02 12.07
N LYS A 348 17.20 19.12 12.93
CA LYS A 348 17.96 18.33 13.90
C LYS A 348 17.17 17.06 14.25
N PRO A 349 17.83 16.00 14.72
CA PRO A 349 17.13 14.77 15.11
C PRO A 349 15.93 15.02 16.03
N GLY A 350 14.79 14.42 15.75
CA GLY A 350 13.53 14.56 16.49
C GLY A 350 12.78 15.88 16.27
N SER A 351 13.27 16.76 15.38
CA SER A 351 12.55 17.99 15.01
C SER A 351 11.39 17.70 14.05
N THR A 352 10.24 18.33 14.27
CA THR A 352 9.16 18.38 13.29
C THR A 352 9.39 19.42 12.18
N LYS A 353 10.40 20.30 12.36
CA LYS A 353 10.78 21.31 11.37
C LYS A 353 11.83 20.76 10.43
N GLY A 354 11.66 21.01 9.13
CA GLY A 354 12.67 20.71 8.13
C GLY A 354 13.89 21.62 8.21
N ALA A 355 14.98 21.23 7.55
CA ALA A 355 16.24 21.97 7.51
C ALA A 355 16.09 23.34 6.81
N ILE A 356 15.12 23.49 5.92
CA ILE A 356 14.83 24.76 5.24
C ILE A 356 13.65 25.44 5.94
N LYS A 357 13.75 26.75 6.18
CA LYS A 357 12.68 27.51 6.83
C LYS A 357 11.36 27.39 6.05
N GLY A 358 10.27 27.20 6.79
CA GLY A 358 8.93 27.03 6.22
C GLY A 358 8.60 25.60 5.78
N THR A 359 9.54 24.63 5.88
CA THR A 359 9.28 23.22 5.61
C THR A 359 9.06 22.43 6.90
N LEU A 360 8.37 21.30 6.80
CA LEU A 360 8.30 20.28 7.85
C LEU A 360 9.29 19.15 7.56
N ALA A 361 9.65 18.41 8.61
CA ALA A 361 10.56 17.29 8.51
C ALA A 361 9.87 16.05 7.91
N PHE A 362 10.61 15.21 7.19
CA PHE A 362 10.14 13.93 6.66
C PHE A 362 9.60 13.01 7.75
N GLU A 363 10.18 13.05 8.95
CA GLU A 363 9.73 12.31 10.12
C GLU A 363 8.29 12.64 10.52
N SER A 364 7.85 13.87 10.27
CA SER A 364 6.47 14.31 10.56
C SER A 364 5.43 13.62 9.68
N ILE A 365 5.86 13.05 8.56
CA ILE A 365 5.01 12.37 7.58
C ILE A 365 5.44 10.92 7.34
N HIS A 366 6.30 10.35 8.19
CA HIS A 366 6.78 8.96 8.10
C HIS A 366 7.48 8.62 6.76
N TRP A 367 8.27 9.57 6.22
CA TRP A 367 8.92 9.44 4.91
C TRP A 367 10.45 9.55 4.96
N ASP A 368 11.05 9.47 6.16
CA ASP A 368 12.47 9.67 6.45
C ASP A 368 13.34 8.41 6.28
N HIS A 369 13.11 7.63 5.21
CA HIS A 369 13.92 6.44 4.97
C HIS A 369 15.42 6.80 4.82
N PRO A 370 16.34 6.17 5.62
CA PRO A 370 17.71 6.65 5.74
C PRO A 370 18.52 6.62 4.45
N GLN A 371 18.18 5.72 3.51
CA GLN A 371 18.93 5.52 2.27
C GLN A 371 18.16 5.93 1.00
N ARG A 372 16.84 6.19 1.09
CA ARG A 372 15.99 6.36 -0.11
C ARG A 372 15.21 7.67 -0.14
N ALA A 373 15.10 8.36 1.00
CA ALA A 373 14.47 9.67 1.04
C ALA A 373 15.24 10.69 0.18
N ALA A 374 14.51 11.53 -0.53
CA ALA A 374 15.05 12.62 -1.34
C ALA A 374 15.60 13.78 -0.49
N ASP A 375 16.00 14.86 -1.14
CA ASP A 375 16.35 16.12 -0.45
C ASP A 375 15.11 16.96 -0.16
N ILE A 376 14.10 16.89 -1.05
CA ILE A 376 12.84 17.62 -0.95
C ILE A 376 11.71 16.66 -1.37
N LEU A 377 10.60 16.70 -0.66
CA LEU A 377 9.32 16.16 -1.12
C LEU A 377 8.33 17.31 -1.22
N VAL A 378 7.65 17.43 -2.36
CA VAL A 378 6.70 18.51 -2.64
C VAL A 378 5.42 17.95 -3.24
N THR A 379 4.27 18.56 -2.90
CA THR A 379 2.97 18.26 -3.50
C THR A 379 2.41 19.48 -4.20
N GLU A 380 1.43 19.27 -5.05
CA GLU A 380 0.57 20.34 -5.53
C GLU A 380 -0.30 20.89 -4.39
N ASN A 381 -0.67 22.15 -4.51
CA ASN A 381 -1.61 22.78 -3.58
C ASN A 381 -3.03 22.31 -3.89
N TRP A 382 -3.85 22.22 -2.85
CA TRP A 382 -5.22 21.74 -2.95
C TRP A 382 -6.21 22.69 -2.28
N ASN A 383 -7.50 22.53 -2.57
CA ASN A 383 -8.58 23.24 -1.93
C ASN A 383 -9.88 22.41 -1.90
N ASN A 384 -10.91 22.92 -1.21
CA ASN A 384 -12.20 22.24 -1.07
C ASN A 384 -13.21 22.62 -2.17
N ASN A 385 -12.77 23.23 -3.27
CA ASN A 385 -13.66 23.53 -4.39
C ASN A 385 -14.30 22.26 -4.93
N LYS A 386 -15.49 22.42 -5.47
CA LYS A 386 -16.22 21.33 -6.10
C LYS A 386 -16.02 21.36 -7.61
N ASN A 387 -15.92 20.18 -8.22
CA ASN A 387 -16.02 20.08 -9.66
C ASN A 387 -17.46 20.35 -10.15
N SER A 388 -17.67 20.38 -11.47
CA SER A 388 -18.99 20.66 -12.08
C SER A 388 -20.09 19.65 -11.69
N LEU A 389 -19.72 18.49 -11.16
CA LEU A 389 -20.62 17.42 -10.71
C LEU A 389 -20.83 17.42 -9.18
N GLY A 390 -20.31 18.42 -8.48
CA GLY A 390 -20.52 18.63 -7.05
C GLY A 390 -19.57 17.90 -6.11
N TYR A 391 -18.54 17.19 -6.64
CA TYR A 391 -17.52 16.50 -5.84
C TYR A 391 -16.45 17.47 -5.37
N ALA A 392 -16.25 17.54 -4.07
CA ALA A 392 -15.25 18.40 -3.46
C ALA A 392 -13.84 17.80 -3.57
N GLY A 393 -12.85 18.67 -3.49
CA GLY A 393 -11.43 18.35 -3.61
C GLY A 393 -10.91 18.65 -5.01
N THR A 394 -10.13 19.73 -5.13
CA THR A 394 -9.37 20.05 -6.34
C THR A 394 -7.94 20.37 -5.97
N ASP A 395 -7.01 20.16 -6.90
CA ASP A 395 -5.63 20.57 -6.79
C ASP A 395 -5.13 21.27 -8.06
N PHE A 396 -3.86 21.66 -8.07
CA PHE A 396 -3.22 22.33 -9.18
C PHE A 396 -2.36 21.41 -10.05
N ALA A 397 -2.50 20.10 -9.92
CA ALA A 397 -1.85 19.15 -10.84
C ALA A 397 -2.44 19.27 -12.25
N GLY A 398 -1.65 18.83 -13.24
CA GLY A 398 -2.08 18.74 -14.63
C GLY A 398 -2.84 17.43 -14.90
N GLY A 399 -3.74 17.44 -15.88
CA GLY A 399 -4.57 16.30 -16.23
C GLY A 399 -6.03 16.50 -15.88
N VAL A 400 -6.79 15.41 -15.70
CA VAL A 400 -8.24 15.46 -15.45
C VAL A 400 -8.55 15.32 -13.96
N ALA A 401 -8.01 14.26 -13.34
CA ALA A 401 -8.12 13.98 -11.92
C ALA A 401 -7.01 13.04 -11.47
N GLY A 402 -6.73 12.96 -10.17
CA GLY A 402 -5.68 12.10 -9.64
C GLY A 402 -5.54 12.17 -8.13
N HIS A 403 -4.35 11.81 -7.68
CA HIS A 403 -4.02 11.62 -6.28
C HIS A 403 -2.50 11.74 -6.07
N GLY A 404 -2.03 11.59 -4.85
CA GLY A 404 -0.60 11.67 -4.48
C GLY A 404 -0.30 12.83 -3.56
N GLY A 405 -1.28 13.71 -3.39
CA GLY A 405 -1.21 14.89 -2.54
C GLY A 405 -1.55 14.62 -1.08
N SER A 406 -1.78 15.71 -0.38
CA SER A 406 -1.98 15.72 1.08
C SER A 406 -3.35 16.26 1.49
N SER A 407 -4.32 16.25 0.58
CA SER A 407 -5.68 16.68 0.88
C SER A 407 -6.45 15.62 1.68
N PRO A 408 -7.46 16.01 2.46
CA PRO A 408 -8.32 15.04 3.13
C PRO A 408 -9.11 14.16 2.14
N TRP A 409 -9.31 14.61 0.89
CA TRP A 409 -10.01 13.89 -0.16
C TRP A 409 -9.20 12.74 -0.76
N GLU A 410 -7.90 12.76 -0.57
CA GLU A 410 -6.96 11.70 -0.96
C GLU A 410 -6.59 10.80 0.22
N ILE A 411 -6.49 11.38 1.42
CA ILE A 411 -6.06 10.69 2.65
C ILE A 411 -7.20 9.86 3.25
N HIS A 412 -8.44 10.38 3.32
CA HIS A 412 -9.55 9.63 3.91
C HIS A 412 -10.09 8.59 2.94
N ILE A 413 -10.05 7.33 3.37
CA ILE A 413 -10.44 6.14 2.62
C ILE A 413 -11.36 5.23 3.46
N PRO A 414 -12.16 4.34 2.85
CA PRO A 414 -13.00 3.43 3.61
C PRO A 414 -12.20 2.32 4.28
N LEU A 415 -12.69 1.83 5.44
CA LEU A 415 -12.27 0.58 6.06
C LEU A 415 -13.52 -0.14 6.57
N ILE A 416 -13.81 -1.32 6.00
CA ILE A 416 -15.00 -2.11 6.32
C ILE A 416 -14.56 -3.55 6.55
N ALA A 417 -14.83 -4.13 7.71
CA ALA A 417 -14.40 -5.47 8.05
C ALA A 417 -15.57 -6.33 8.54
N TYR A 418 -15.70 -7.54 8.00
CA TYR A 418 -16.78 -8.47 8.33
C TYR A 418 -16.27 -9.90 8.37
N GLY A 419 -16.89 -10.72 9.18
CA GLY A 419 -16.59 -12.14 9.34
C GLY A 419 -16.51 -12.54 10.80
N PRO A 420 -16.13 -13.78 11.09
CA PRO A 420 -16.15 -14.35 12.44
C PRO A 420 -15.28 -13.58 13.45
N SER A 421 -14.26 -12.88 13.01
CA SER A 421 -13.37 -12.12 13.90
C SER A 421 -13.82 -10.69 14.18
N PHE A 422 -14.78 -10.15 13.44
CA PHE A 422 -15.16 -8.74 13.49
C PHE A 422 -16.53 -8.51 14.11
N LYS A 423 -16.72 -7.39 14.79
CA LYS A 423 -18.01 -6.98 15.37
C LYS A 423 -19.02 -6.71 14.26
N PRO A 424 -20.20 -7.31 14.28
CA PRO A 424 -21.25 -7.00 13.33
C PRO A 424 -21.88 -5.63 13.61
N ALA A 425 -22.28 -4.91 12.56
CA ALA A 425 -23.01 -3.65 12.62
C ALA A 425 -22.40 -2.64 13.63
N PHE A 426 -21.09 -2.47 13.60
CA PHE A 426 -20.33 -1.64 14.54
C PHE A 426 -19.62 -0.50 13.81
N GLU A 427 -19.61 0.70 14.38
CA GLU A 427 -18.87 1.85 13.86
C GLU A 427 -17.82 2.34 14.86
N SER A 428 -16.60 2.59 14.38
CA SER A 428 -15.51 3.17 15.16
C SER A 428 -15.11 4.54 14.63
N ASN A 429 -14.91 5.48 15.54
CA ASN A 429 -14.32 6.80 15.24
C ASN A 429 -12.82 6.86 15.60
N LEU A 430 -12.20 5.74 15.97
CA LEU A 430 -10.76 5.70 16.22
C LEU A 430 -10.02 5.75 14.87
N PRO A 431 -8.90 6.50 14.79
CA PRO A 431 -8.12 6.57 13.59
C PRO A 431 -7.48 5.22 13.27
N THR A 432 -7.51 4.85 12.00
CA THR A 432 -6.87 3.66 11.44
C THR A 432 -6.14 4.03 10.14
N SER A 433 -5.30 3.15 9.64
CA SER A 433 -4.60 3.31 8.37
C SER A 433 -4.35 1.96 7.70
N ASN A 434 -4.00 1.97 6.43
CA ASN A 434 -3.64 0.77 5.68
C ASN A 434 -2.52 -0.06 6.34
N ILE A 435 -1.62 0.57 7.11
CA ILE A 435 -0.59 -0.15 7.87
C ILE A 435 -1.13 -0.99 9.03
N ASP A 436 -2.36 -0.72 9.50
CA ASP A 436 -2.98 -1.42 10.63
C ASP A 436 -3.61 -2.76 10.21
N ILE A 437 -3.80 -2.98 8.90
CA ILE A 437 -4.45 -4.19 8.36
C ILE A 437 -3.62 -5.44 8.69
N VAL A 438 -2.33 -5.45 8.36
CA VAL A 438 -1.47 -6.64 8.52
C VAL A 438 -1.26 -7.01 9.99
N PRO A 439 -0.92 -6.10 10.93
CA PRO A 439 -0.84 -6.45 12.34
C PRO A 439 -2.15 -7.02 12.89
N THR A 440 -3.31 -6.54 12.40
CA THR A 440 -4.63 -7.05 12.79
C THR A 440 -4.86 -8.47 12.25
N ILE A 441 -4.51 -8.74 11.00
CA ILE A 441 -4.59 -10.09 10.42
C ILE A 441 -3.68 -11.07 11.17
N LEU A 442 -2.43 -10.70 11.43
CA LEU A 442 -1.49 -11.53 12.18
C LEU A 442 -2.00 -11.84 13.59
N HIS A 443 -2.62 -10.86 14.24
CA HIS A 443 -3.25 -11.07 15.55
C HIS A 443 -4.41 -12.09 15.47
N ILE A 444 -5.28 -11.97 14.46
CA ILE A 444 -6.38 -12.92 14.23
C ILE A 444 -5.85 -14.34 13.98
N LEU A 445 -4.72 -14.46 13.31
CA LEU A 445 -4.07 -15.73 12.99
C LEU A 445 -3.18 -16.24 14.14
N HIS A 446 -3.10 -15.55 15.26
CA HIS A 446 -2.20 -15.85 16.37
C HIS A 446 -0.71 -15.91 15.99
N ILE A 447 -0.31 -15.15 14.98
CA ILE A 447 1.06 -15.00 14.52
C ILE A 447 1.66 -13.71 15.09
N ALA A 448 2.86 -13.81 15.68
CA ALA A 448 3.55 -12.63 16.21
C ALA A 448 3.93 -11.68 15.08
N ALA A 449 3.52 -10.42 15.19
CA ALA A 449 3.93 -9.38 14.25
C ALA A 449 5.43 -9.05 14.42
N PRO A 450 6.20 -8.93 13.31
CA PRO A 450 7.57 -8.44 13.36
C PRO A 450 7.70 -7.09 14.06
N ALA A 451 8.76 -6.89 14.85
CA ALA A 451 8.98 -5.66 15.61
C ALA A 451 9.11 -4.39 14.73
N GLN A 452 9.45 -4.57 13.45
CA GLN A 452 9.55 -3.50 12.45
C GLN A 452 8.18 -3.01 11.96
N MET A 453 7.09 -3.75 12.17
CA MET A 453 5.74 -3.30 11.81
C MET A 453 5.34 -2.12 12.68
N GLN A 454 4.87 -1.07 12.03
CA GLN A 454 4.54 0.21 12.69
C GLN A 454 3.04 0.39 12.92
N GLY A 455 2.21 -0.38 12.21
CA GLY A 455 0.76 -0.39 12.40
C GLY A 455 0.35 -1.00 13.74
N ARG A 456 -0.86 -0.68 14.16
CA ARG A 456 -1.47 -1.24 15.39
C ARG A 456 -2.49 -2.34 15.07
N ILE A 457 -2.82 -3.11 16.05
CA ILE A 457 -3.98 -4.00 15.98
C ILE A 457 -5.24 -3.16 16.21
N MET A 458 -6.22 -3.29 15.32
CA MET A 458 -7.51 -2.59 15.37
C MET A 458 -8.49 -3.31 16.33
N TYR A 459 -8.11 -3.40 17.59
CA TYR A 459 -8.87 -4.13 18.60
C TYR A 459 -10.33 -3.69 18.72
N GLU A 460 -10.63 -2.42 18.48
CA GLU A 460 -11.97 -1.86 18.53
C GLU A 460 -12.94 -2.50 17.54
N LEU A 461 -12.41 -3.02 16.41
CA LEU A 461 -13.20 -3.69 15.38
C LEU A 461 -13.39 -5.19 15.63
N LEU A 462 -12.54 -5.80 16.48
CA LEU A 462 -12.55 -7.24 16.73
C LEU A 462 -13.63 -7.65 17.74
N GLN A 463 -14.22 -8.84 17.53
CA GLN A 463 -15.03 -9.52 18.54
C GLN A 463 -14.14 -9.89 19.74
N HIS A 464 -14.75 -10.20 20.86
CA HIS A 464 -14.06 -10.71 22.06
C HIS A 464 -12.86 -9.88 22.54
N ASN A 465 -12.95 -8.56 22.40
CA ASN A 465 -11.89 -7.65 22.81
C ASN A 465 -12.28 -6.87 24.08
N ASN A 466 -11.46 -7.00 25.13
CA ASN A 466 -11.60 -6.33 26.43
C ASN A 466 -10.59 -5.20 26.65
N ILE A 467 -9.95 -4.70 25.58
CA ILE A 467 -8.93 -3.65 25.71
C ILE A 467 -9.60 -2.30 25.95
N LYS A 468 -9.09 -1.57 26.96
CA LYS A 468 -9.57 -0.23 27.27
C LYS A 468 -9.44 0.68 26.04
N PRO A 469 -10.51 1.38 25.64
CA PRO A 469 -10.45 2.30 24.51
C PRO A 469 -9.38 3.39 24.73
N MET A 470 -8.55 3.62 23.72
CA MET A 470 -7.65 4.78 23.70
C MET A 470 -8.42 6.02 23.25
N THR A 471 -8.03 7.19 23.74
CA THR A 471 -8.64 8.45 23.34
C THR A 471 -7.76 9.13 22.28
N PRO A 472 -8.28 9.39 21.07
CA PRO A 472 -7.53 10.10 20.04
C PRO A 472 -7.39 11.58 20.40
N LYS A 473 -6.26 12.19 20.01
CA LYS A 473 -5.96 13.62 20.19
C LYS A 473 -5.53 14.21 18.87
N LYS A 474 -6.19 15.28 18.43
CA LYS A 474 -5.72 16.06 17.28
C LYS A 474 -4.50 16.91 17.65
N GLU A 475 -3.55 16.94 16.76
CA GLU A 475 -2.34 17.75 16.86
C GLU A 475 -2.12 18.52 15.56
N THR A 476 -1.73 19.79 15.69
CA THR A 476 -1.42 20.66 14.56
C THR A 476 0.02 21.13 14.65
N ILE A 477 0.79 20.94 13.60
CA ILE A 477 2.20 21.33 13.50
C ILE A 477 2.32 22.40 12.40
N PHE A 478 3.03 23.48 12.70
CA PHE A 478 3.23 24.59 11.77
C PHE A 478 4.69 24.79 11.40
N ALA A 479 4.93 25.18 10.14
CA ALA A 479 6.19 25.77 9.71
C ALA A 479 5.88 27.02 8.87
N GLU A 480 6.65 28.09 9.05
CA GLU A 480 6.43 29.32 8.28
C GLU A 480 7.75 29.99 7.91
N THR A 481 7.71 30.75 6.83
CA THR A 481 8.79 31.63 6.40
C THR A 481 8.23 32.88 5.74
N LYS A 482 8.99 33.97 5.87
CA LYS A 482 8.71 35.24 5.21
C LYS A 482 9.66 35.40 4.03
N LEU A 483 9.13 35.46 2.84
CA LEU A 483 9.84 35.72 1.59
C LEU A 483 9.63 37.18 1.17
N LYS A 484 10.29 37.59 0.09
CA LYS A 484 10.21 39.01 -0.35
C LYS A 484 8.78 39.49 -0.66
N ARG A 485 7.92 38.63 -1.19
CA ARG A 485 6.58 38.97 -1.68
C ARG A 485 5.46 38.19 -1.01
N VAL A 486 5.78 37.14 -0.27
CA VAL A 486 4.78 36.25 0.29
C VAL A 486 5.23 35.73 1.65
N LYS A 487 4.29 35.62 2.59
CA LYS A 487 4.43 34.80 3.79
C LYS A 487 3.86 33.42 3.49
N TYR A 488 4.72 32.41 3.51
CA TYR A 488 4.35 31.00 3.33
C TYR A 488 4.18 30.35 4.70
N LYS A 489 3.04 29.69 4.93
CA LYS A 489 2.74 28.94 6.14
C LYS A 489 2.24 27.55 5.77
N LEU A 490 2.95 26.52 6.25
CA LEU A 490 2.61 25.11 6.12
C LEU A 490 1.98 24.62 7.43
N MET A 491 0.90 23.86 7.34
CA MET A 491 0.17 23.30 8.46
C MET A 491 -0.08 21.80 8.22
N LEU A 492 0.38 20.96 9.13
CA LEU A 492 0.06 19.53 9.19
C LEU A 492 -0.94 19.31 10.32
N GLU A 493 -2.11 18.75 10.03
CA GLU A 493 -3.02 18.20 11.03
C GLU A 493 -2.90 16.67 11.05
N ARG A 494 -2.75 16.11 12.25
CA ARG A 494 -2.69 14.66 12.46
C ARG A 494 -3.47 14.24 13.71
N THR A 495 -3.89 12.99 13.75
CA THR A 495 -4.52 12.39 14.93
C THR A 495 -3.54 11.45 15.62
N ILE A 496 -3.32 11.66 16.91
CA ILE A 496 -2.45 10.84 17.76
C ILE A 496 -3.32 9.87 18.56
N LEU A 497 -2.96 8.58 18.52
CA LEU A 497 -3.60 7.51 19.30
C LEU A 497 -2.52 6.70 20.04
N GLY A 498 -2.25 7.04 21.29
CA GLY A 498 -1.11 6.48 22.03
C GLY A 498 0.22 6.88 21.38
N LYS A 499 0.97 5.89 20.89
CA LYS A 499 2.23 6.10 20.14
C LYS A 499 2.04 6.26 18.63
N TYR A 500 0.83 6.03 18.11
CA TYR A 500 0.52 6.03 16.68
C TYR A 500 0.10 7.42 16.21
N SER A 501 0.45 7.77 14.98
CA SER A 501 0.18 9.07 14.39
C SER A 501 -0.38 8.90 12.98
N TYR A 502 -1.54 9.49 12.72
CA TYR A 502 -2.27 9.41 11.45
C TYR A 502 -2.41 10.82 10.86
N ILE A 503 -1.97 11.02 9.63
CA ILE A 503 -2.03 12.31 8.94
C ILE A 503 -3.45 12.53 8.46
N ASN A 504 -4.09 13.63 8.89
CA ASN A 504 -5.42 14.00 8.40
C ASN A 504 -5.33 14.79 7.09
N TYR A 505 -4.45 15.77 7.03
CA TYR A 505 -4.13 16.54 5.83
C TYR A 505 -2.92 17.45 6.07
N VAL A 506 -2.35 17.98 4.97
CA VAL A 506 -1.38 19.08 5.04
C VAL A 506 -1.84 20.20 4.12
N SER A 507 -1.89 21.42 4.63
CA SER A 507 -2.35 22.58 3.88
C SER A 507 -1.35 23.71 3.90
N VAL A 508 -1.45 24.58 2.89
CA VAL A 508 -0.57 25.76 2.72
C VAL A 508 -1.40 27.02 2.61
N ILE A 509 -0.97 28.04 3.35
CA ILE A 509 -1.53 29.39 3.28
C ILE A 509 -0.42 30.34 2.79
N ARG A 510 -0.74 31.16 1.79
CA ARG A 510 0.11 32.26 1.34
C ARG A 510 -0.59 33.57 1.58
N ALA A 511 0.14 34.54 2.15
CA ALA A 511 -0.32 35.91 2.31
C ALA A 511 0.65 36.83 1.56
N HIS A 512 0.16 37.54 0.55
CA HIS A 512 0.94 38.56 -0.17
C HIS A 512 1.23 39.76 0.75
N GLN A 513 2.43 40.33 0.58
CA GLN A 513 2.92 41.49 1.37
C GLN A 513 2.98 42.73 0.51
#